data_92107372b70240c46ffa43883ff14784
#
_entry.id   92107372b70240c46ffa43883ff14784
#
_cell.length_a   1.000
_cell.length_b   1.000
_cell.length_c   1.000
_cell.angle_alpha   90.00
_cell.angle_beta   90.00
_cell.angle_gamma   90.00
#
_symmetry.space_group_name_H-M   'P 1'
#
loop_
_entity.id
_entity.type
_entity.pdbx_description
1 polymer ?
#
loop_
_entity_poly.entity_id
_entity_poly.type
_entity_poly.pdbx_seq_one_letter_code
_entity_poly.pdbx_strand_id
1 'polypeptide(L)'
;MNPIGVFDSGYGGLTILKALRHLLPQYDYVYLGDNARAPYGTRSFQVVTEFTRQAVDCLFGLGCPLVILACNTASAKALRSIQQKVLPFTADPSRRVLGVIRPTVEALPAVSTTGHVGVLATPGTVASHSYQMEVAKLAPEMS
;
A
#
# COMPACT_ATOMS: atom_id res chain seq x y z
N MET A 1 -6.73 -11.51 19.34
CA MET A 1 -5.63 -11.01 18.45
C MET A 1 -6.15 -9.77 17.72
N ASN A 2 -5.35 -8.74 17.61
CA ASN A 2 -5.79 -7.50 16.94
C ASN A 2 -5.90 -7.72 15.43
N PRO A 3 -6.94 -7.20 14.76
CA PRO A 3 -7.13 -7.40 13.33
C PRO A 3 -6.08 -6.64 12.49
N ILE A 4 -5.84 -7.14 11.28
CA ILE A 4 -5.05 -6.44 10.27
C ILE A 4 -5.99 -5.57 9.43
N GLY A 5 -5.71 -4.26 9.36
CA GLY A 5 -6.41 -3.34 8.49
C GLY A 5 -5.91 -3.46 7.05
N VAL A 6 -6.82 -3.51 6.09
CA VAL A 6 -6.48 -3.50 4.65
C VAL A 6 -7.25 -2.37 3.99
N PHE A 7 -6.53 -1.45 3.38
CA PHE A 7 -7.11 -0.29 2.70
C PHE A 7 -6.90 -0.35 1.20
N ASP A 8 -7.94 -0.03 0.46
CA ASP A 8 -7.89 0.24 -0.97
C ASP A 8 -8.79 1.42 -1.35
N SER A 9 -8.49 2.08 -2.45
CA SER A 9 -9.33 3.16 -2.99
C SER A 9 -10.66 2.67 -3.56
N GLY A 10 -10.85 1.36 -3.70
CA GLY A 10 -12.05 0.76 -4.28
C GLY A 10 -12.15 -0.74 -3.99
N TYR A 11 -12.19 -1.54 -5.06
CA TYR A 11 -12.40 -2.99 -4.99
C TYR A 11 -11.17 -3.85 -5.31
N GLY A 12 -10.15 -3.27 -5.97
CA GLY A 12 -8.96 -4.02 -6.41
C GLY A 12 -8.19 -4.68 -5.26
N GLY A 13 -8.16 -4.04 -4.11
CA GLY A 13 -7.52 -4.56 -2.91
C GLY A 13 -8.13 -5.86 -2.34
N LEU A 14 -9.32 -6.24 -2.78
CA LEU A 14 -9.92 -7.53 -2.40
C LEU A 14 -9.12 -8.74 -2.88
N THR A 15 -8.37 -8.60 -3.98
CA THR A 15 -7.46 -9.66 -4.44
C THR A 15 -6.30 -9.85 -3.48
N ILE A 16 -5.77 -8.76 -2.94
CA ILE A 16 -4.72 -8.79 -1.90
C ILE A 16 -5.28 -9.39 -0.60
N LEU A 17 -6.47 -8.94 -0.17
CA LEU A 17 -7.12 -9.48 1.01
C LEU A 17 -7.35 -10.99 0.90
N LYS A 18 -7.78 -11.46 -0.27
CA LYS A 18 -7.99 -12.91 -0.51
C LYS A 18 -6.68 -13.69 -0.31
N ALA A 19 -5.56 -13.19 -0.86
CA ALA A 19 -4.26 -13.82 -0.70
C ALA A 19 -3.80 -13.82 0.77
N LEU A 20 -3.94 -12.69 1.46
CA LEU A 20 -3.60 -12.57 2.89
C LEU A 20 -4.39 -13.57 3.74
N ARG A 21 -5.71 -13.67 3.53
CA ARG A 21 -6.55 -14.63 4.26
C ARG A 21 -6.17 -16.08 3.99
N HIS A 22 -5.71 -16.39 2.80
CA HIS A 22 -5.24 -17.73 2.46
C HIS A 22 -3.91 -18.07 3.13
N LEU A 23 -2.98 -17.12 3.14
CA LEU A 23 -1.63 -17.34 3.68
C LEU A 23 -1.56 -17.18 5.21
N LEU A 24 -2.41 -16.34 5.78
CA LEU A 24 -2.43 -15.98 7.21
C LEU A 24 -3.85 -16.11 7.76
N PRO A 25 -4.43 -17.32 7.73
CA PRO A 25 -5.83 -17.54 8.12
C PRO A 25 -6.11 -17.35 9.62
N GLN A 26 -5.06 -17.29 10.44
CA GLN A 26 -5.17 -17.09 11.89
C GLN A 26 -5.47 -15.66 12.32
N TYR A 27 -5.38 -14.68 11.39
CA TYR A 27 -5.66 -13.29 11.69
C TYR A 27 -7.08 -12.88 11.25
N ASP A 28 -7.67 -11.98 12.02
CA ASP A 28 -8.86 -11.24 11.60
C ASP A 28 -8.47 -10.06 10.72
N TYR A 29 -9.38 -9.64 9.84
CA TYR A 29 -9.15 -8.56 8.89
C TYR A 29 -10.28 -7.56 8.90
N VAL A 30 -9.94 -6.26 8.82
CA VAL A 30 -10.87 -5.17 8.54
C VAL A 30 -10.51 -4.58 7.20
N TYR A 31 -11.41 -4.66 6.23
CA TYR A 31 -11.23 -4.07 4.90
C TYR A 31 -11.96 -2.74 4.80
N LEU A 32 -11.25 -1.70 4.38
CA LEU A 32 -11.80 -0.39 4.08
C LEU A 32 -11.57 -0.06 2.60
N GLY A 33 -12.63 -0.02 1.81
CA GLY A 33 -12.63 0.44 0.41
C GLY A 33 -13.26 1.82 0.31
N ASP A 34 -12.50 2.81 -0.16
CA ASP A 34 -12.99 4.19 -0.31
C ASP A 34 -13.71 4.40 -1.66
N ASN A 35 -14.74 3.63 -1.90
CA ASN A 35 -15.48 3.64 -3.17
C ASN A 35 -16.15 4.99 -3.46
N ALA A 36 -16.52 5.73 -2.41
CA ALA A 36 -17.19 7.03 -2.55
C ALA A 36 -16.27 8.08 -3.20
N ARG A 37 -14.95 7.96 -3.02
CA ARG A 37 -13.95 8.90 -3.53
C ARG A 37 -13.08 8.34 -4.64
N ALA A 38 -13.32 7.11 -5.07
CA ALA A 38 -12.65 6.50 -6.22
C ALA A 38 -12.98 7.27 -7.51
N PRO A 39 -12.06 7.29 -8.50
CA PRO A 39 -10.71 6.71 -8.49
C PRO A 39 -9.66 7.64 -7.87
N TYR A 40 -8.58 7.07 -7.32
CA TYR A 40 -7.43 7.84 -6.79
C TYR A 40 -6.36 8.13 -7.85
N GLY A 41 -6.31 7.35 -8.91
CA GLY A 41 -5.21 7.32 -9.88
C GLY A 41 -4.92 8.64 -10.61
N THR A 42 -5.90 9.52 -10.73
CA THR A 42 -5.80 10.84 -11.39
C THR A 42 -5.80 12.02 -10.42
N ARG A 43 -5.91 11.76 -9.11
CA ARG A 43 -5.95 12.81 -8.10
C ARG A 43 -4.55 13.31 -7.75
N SER A 44 -4.46 14.54 -7.22
CA SER A 44 -3.20 15.12 -6.78
C SER A 44 -2.55 14.32 -5.65
N PHE A 45 -1.25 14.49 -5.48
CA PHE A 45 -0.47 13.87 -4.41
C PHE A 45 -1.06 14.20 -3.02
N GLN A 46 -1.40 15.47 -2.79
CA GLN A 46 -1.97 15.93 -1.52
C GLN A 46 -3.33 15.30 -1.22
N VAL A 47 -4.22 15.23 -2.21
CA VAL A 47 -5.55 14.65 -2.04
C VAL A 47 -5.45 13.14 -1.72
N VAL A 48 -4.64 12.39 -2.45
CA VAL A 48 -4.44 10.96 -2.17
C VAL A 48 -3.82 10.75 -0.79
N THR A 49 -2.85 11.57 -0.40
CA THR A 49 -2.22 11.50 0.92
C THR A 49 -3.23 11.75 2.03
N GLU A 50 -4.07 12.78 1.90
CA GLU A 50 -5.07 13.09 2.93
C GLU A 50 -6.15 12.00 3.03
N PHE A 51 -6.66 11.50 1.90
CA PHE A 51 -7.65 10.42 1.92
C PHE A 51 -7.08 9.13 2.53
N THR A 52 -5.84 8.80 2.20
CA THR A 52 -5.16 7.63 2.75
C THR A 52 -4.90 7.79 4.26
N ARG A 53 -4.49 8.98 4.70
CA ARG A 53 -4.32 9.29 6.12
C ARG A 53 -5.62 9.08 6.90
N GLN A 54 -6.74 9.60 6.41
CA GLN A 54 -8.06 9.41 7.03
C GLN A 54 -8.43 7.94 7.13
N ALA A 55 -8.17 7.16 6.09
CA ALA A 55 -8.44 5.72 6.08
C ALA A 55 -7.57 4.98 7.12
N VAL A 56 -6.28 5.32 7.20
CA VAL A 56 -5.35 4.74 8.19
C VAL A 56 -5.79 5.08 9.61
N ASP A 57 -6.15 6.34 9.88
CA ASP A 57 -6.65 6.76 11.19
C ASP A 57 -7.94 6.01 11.58
N CYS A 58 -8.86 5.82 10.62
CA CYS A 58 -10.07 5.03 10.82
C CYS A 58 -9.74 3.58 11.20
N LEU A 59 -8.85 2.91 10.47
CA LEU A 59 -8.45 1.54 10.75
C LEU A 59 -7.71 1.41 12.10
N PHE A 60 -6.87 2.36 12.46
CA PHE A 60 -6.27 2.42 13.79
C PHE A 60 -7.32 2.59 14.89
N GLY A 61 -8.35 3.42 14.65
CA GLY A 61 -9.48 3.59 15.55
C GLY A 61 -10.33 2.32 15.73
N LEU A 62 -10.35 1.44 14.73
CA LEU A 62 -10.99 0.14 14.78
C LEU A 62 -10.11 -0.96 15.42
N GLY A 63 -8.97 -0.59 15.97
CA GLY A 63 -8.08 -1.51 16.70
C GLY A 63 -7.12 -2.30 15.82
N CYS A 64 -6.86 -1.86 14.58
CA CYS A 64 -5.89 -2.48 13.68
C CYS A 64 -4.49 -1.88 13.93
N PRO A 65 -3.55 -2.55 14.59
CA PRO A 65 -2.20 -1.99 14.81
C PRO A 65 -1.33 -2.03 13.55
N LEU A 66 -1.69 -2.88 12.60
CA LEU A 66 -1.06 -2.98 11.28
C LEU A 66 -2.08 -2.65 10.21
N VAL A 67 -1.74 -1.72 9.33
CA VAL A 67 -2.53 -1.37 8.14
C VAL A 67 -1.72 -1.65 6.88
N ILE A 68 -2.32 -2.38 5.95
CA ILE A 68 -1.76 -2.66 4.62
C ILE A 68 -2.49 -1.81 3.59
N LEU A 69 -1.73 -0.96 2.88
CA LEU A 69 -2.24 -0.21 1.73
C LEU A 69 -2.23 -1.13 0.51
N ALA A 70 -3.36 -1.77 0.24
CA ALA A 70 -3.54 -2.66 -0.91
C ALA A 70 -3.73 -1.90 -2.24
N CYS A 71 -3.68 -0.58 -2.20
CA CYS A 71 -3.78 0.33 -3.34
C CYS A 71 -2.38 0.75 -3.80
N ASN A 72 -2.04 0.51 -5.08
CA ASN A 72 -0.77 0.96 -5.66
C ASN A 72 -0.63 2.48 -5.63
N THR A 73 -1.67 3.22 -6.01
CA THR A 73 -1.66 4.69 -6.00
C THR A 73 -1.44 5.25 -4.60
N ALA A 74 -2.11 4.72 -3.58
CA ALA A 74 -1.92 5.13 -2.19
C ALA A 74 -0.52 4.75 -1.69
N SER A 75 -0.03 3.55 -2.00
CA SER A 75 1.34 3.12 -1.67
C SER A 75 2.39 4.02 -2.31
N ALA A 76 2.19 4.42 -3.58
CA ALA A 76 3.11 5.29 -4.31
C ALA A 76 3.13 6.72 -3.79
N LYS A 77 1.95 7.27 -3.45
CA LYS A 77 1.79 8.68 -3.13
C LYS A 77 1.77 9.01 -1.64
N ALA A 78 1.23 8.13 -0.81
CA ALA A 78 0.92 8.46 0.58
C ALA A 78 1.80 7.74 1.61
N LEU A 79 2.27 6.52 1.32
CA LEU A 79 2.91 5.66 2.32
C LEU A 79 4.07 6.33 3.04
N ARG A 80 5.04 6.89 2.29
CA ARG A 80 6.22 7.53 2.89
C ARG A 80 5.83 8.71 3.79
N SER A 81 4.89 9.54 3.34
CA SER A 81 4.41 10.67 4.12
C SER A 81 3.74 10.21 5.43
N ILE A 82 2.95 9.16 5.38
CA ILE A 82 2.31 8.59 6.58
C ILE A 82 3.36 8.02 7.53
N GLN A 83 4.31 7.24 7.02
CA GLN A 83 5.38 6.65 7.84
C GLN A 83 6.28 7.69 8.52
N GLN A 84 6.54 8.82 7.86
CA GLN A 84 7.45 9.85 8.36
C GLN A 84 6.76 10.93 9.18
N LYS A 85 5.51 11.27 8.86
CA LYS A 85 4.81 12.44 9.42
C LYS A 85 3.62 12.09 10.30
N VAL A 86 3.11 10.87 10.25
CA VAL A 86 1.94 10.43 11.04
C VAL A 86 2.35 9.43 12.11
N LEU A 87 2.99 8.33 11.72
CA LEU A 87 3.33 7.26 12.65
C LEU A 87 4.16 7.70 13.85
N PRO A 88 5.18 8.58 13.72
CA PRO A 88 5.97 9.02 14.89
C PRO A 88 5.17 9.77 15.96
N PHE A 89 3.99 10.29 15.59
CA PHE A 89 3.13 11.08 16.49
C PHE A 89 1.88 10.33 16.94
N THR A 90 1.74 9.05 16.60
CA THR A 90 0.63 8.23 17.11
C THR A 90 0.87 7.87 18.59
N ALA A 91 -0.24 7.71 19.34
CA ALA A 91 -0.18 7.33 20.75
C ALA A 91 0.42 5.93 20.98
N ASP A 92 0.36 5.07 19.98
CA ASP A 92 0.88 3.70 20.03
C ASP A 92 2.06 3.54 19.06
N PRO A 93 3.30 3.44 19.57
CA PRO A 93 4.50 3.32 18.75
C PRO A 93 4.64 1.96 18.06
N SER A 94 3.81 0.98 18.40
CA SER A 94 3.80 -0.33 17.73
C SER A 94 3.07 -0.32 16.38
N ARG A 95 2.29 0.71 16.10
CA ARG A 95 1.53 0.85 14.84
C ARG A 95 2.43 0.85 13.62
N ARG A 96 1.98 0.16 12.57
CA ARG A 96 2.72 0.07 11.29
C ARG A 96 1.77 0.27 10.12
N VAL A 97 2.30 0.84 9.05
CA VAL A 97 1.64 0.94 7.74
C VAL A 97 2.60 0.41 6.69
N LEU A 98 2.14 -0.55 5.89
CA LEU A 98 2.89 -1.18 4.82
C LEU A 98 2.18 -0.95 3.49
N GLY A 99 2.94 -0.91 2.40
CA GLY A 99 2.40 -0.81 1.04
C GLY A 99 2.67 -2.06 0.22
N VAL A 100 2.17 -2.07 -1.02
CA VAL A 100 2.29 -3.22 -1.93
C VAL A 100 3.40 -3.07 -2.98
N ILE A 101 4.02 -1.91 -3.12
CA ILE A 101 5.07 -1.68 -4.13
C ILE A 101 6.35 -2.44 -3.76
N ARG A 102 6.86 -2.24 -2.57
CA ARG A 102 8.11 -2.87 -2.12
C ARG A 102 8.07 -4.40 -2.20
N PRO A 103 7.06 -5.10 -1.65
CA PRO A 103 7.02 -6.57 -1.77
C PRO A 103 6.84 -7.05 -3.21
N THR A 104 6.20 -6.27 -4.07
CA THR A 104 6.14 -6.56 -5.51
C THR A 104 7.54 -6.51 -6.13
N VAL A 105 8.30 -5.47 -5.85
CA VAL A 105 9.68 -5.33 -6.37
C VAL A 105 10.59 -6.43 -5.84
N GLU A 106 10.47 -6.79 -4.57
CA GLU A 106 11.25 -7.89 -3.96
C GLU A 106 11.00 -9.24 -4.64
N ALA A 107 9.82 -9.44 -5.22
CA ALA A 107 9.47 -10.67 -5.93
C ALA A 107 9.96 -10.71 -7.40
N LEU A 108 10.31 -9.58 -8.01
CA LEU A 108 10.66 -9.50 -9.43
C LEU A 108 11.81 -10.42 -9.86
N PRO A 109 12.93 -10.51 -9.14
CA PRO A 109 14.04 -11.39 -9.54
C PRO A 109 13.65 -12.86 -9.61
N ALA A 110 12.66 -13.29 -8.81
CA ALA A 110 12.21 -14.67 -8.81
C ALA A 110 11.26 -15.02 -9.97
N VAL A 111 10.61 -14.01 -10.57
CA VAL A 111 9.60 -14.23 -11.62
C VAL A 111 10.06 -13.79 -13.01
N SER A 112 11.06 -12.90 -13.11
CA SER A 112 11.61 -12.47 -14.40
C SER A 112 12.83 -13.29 -14.78
N THR A 113 12.80 -13.91 -15.96
CA THR A 113 13.95 -14.64 -16.51
C THR A 113 14.87 -13.75 -17.35
N THR A 114 14.38 -12.59 -17.78
CA THR A 114 15.13 -11.67 -18.67
C THR A 114 15.78 -10.51 -17.93
N GLY A 115 15.39 -10.27 -16.69
CA GLY A 115 15.81 -9.08 -15.95
C GLY A 115 15.04 -7.79 -16.34
N HIS A 116 14.11 -7.90 -17.31
CA HIS A 116 13.29 -6.77 -17.75
C HIS A 116 11.83 -6.97 -17.37
N VAL A 117 11.20 -5.93 -16.82
CA VAL A 117 9.79 -5.94 -16.43
C VAL A 117 9.09 -4.68 -16.89
N GLY A 118 7.87 -4.82 -17.39
CA GLY A 118 6.99 -3.70 -17.68
C GLY A 118 6.01 -3.45 -16.54
N VAL A 119 5.82 -2.20 -16.17
CA VAL A 119 4.84 -1.79 -15.15
C VAL A 119 3.69 -1.06 -15.81
N LEU A 120 2.49 -1.63 -15.71
CA LEU A 120 1.23 -0.99 -16.09
C LEU A 120 0.54 -0.48 -14.83
N ALA A 121 0.34 0.83 -14.74
CA ALA A 121 -0.18 1.46 -13.54
C ALA A 121 -1.00 2.71 -13.84
N THR A 122 -1.66 3.26 -12.82
CA THR A 122 -2.35 4.55 -12.96
C THR A 122 -1.36 5.68 -13.23
N PRO A 123 -1.82 6.79 -13.86
CA PRO A 123 -0.94 7.96 -14.09
C PRO A 123 -0.23 8.43 -12.82
N GLY A 124 -0.94 8.42 -11.68
CA GLY A 124 -0.36 8.81 -10.40
C GLY A 124 0.77 7.90 -9.92
N THR A 125 0.62 6.60 -10.08
CA THR A 125 1.68 5.64 -9.74
C THR A 125 2.88 5.80 -10.66
N VAL A 126 2.67 5.93 -11.97
CA VAL A 126 3.76 6.15 -12.94
C VAL A 126 4.51 7.45 -12.63
N ALA A 127 3.79 8.56 -12.45
CA ALA A 127 4.38 9.87 -12.16
C ALA A 127 5.14 9.94 -10.83
N SER A 128 4.85 9.05 -9.88
CA SER A 128 5.55 8.97 -8.60
C SER A 128 6.97 8.41 -8.69
N HIS A 129 7.30 7.70 -9.77
CA HIS A 129 8.55 6.95 -9.95
C HIS A 129 8.85 5.93 -8.85
N SER A 130 7.85 5.55 -8.04
CA SER A 130 8.06 4.70 -6.87
C SER A 130 8.58 3.31 -7.23
N TYR A 131 8.09 2.71 -8.32
CA TYR A 131 8.60 1.41 -8.79
C TYR A 131 10.07 1.50 -9.22
N GLN A 132 10.43 2.50 -10.01
CA GLN A 132 11.81 2.70 -10.45
C GLN A 132 12.76 2.90 -9.26
N MET A 133 12.36 3.70 -8.28
CA MET A 133 13.15 3.94 -7.08
C MET A 133 13.34 2.67 -6.24
N GLU A 134 12.29 1.86 -6.06
CA GLU A 134 12.39 0.63 -5.30
C GLU A 134 13.19 -0.44 -6.06
N VAL A 135 13.03 -0.55 -7.39
CA VAL A 135 13.85 -1.45 -8.22
C VAL A 135 15.32 -1.08 -8.10
N ALA A 136 15.67 0.19 -8.21
CA ALA A 136 17.07 0.64 -8.10
C ALA A 136 17.71 0.29 -6.74
N LYS A 137 16.90 0.19 -5.67
CA LYS A 137 17.37 -0.15 -4.33
C LYS A 137 17.44 -1.65 -4.05
N LEU A 138 16.42 -2.39 -4.47
CA LEU A 138 16.18 -3.77 -4.02
C LEU A 138 16.55 -4.81 -5.08
N ALA A 139 16.53 -4.44 -6.35
CA ALA A 139 16.79 -5.31 -7.48
C ALA A 139 17.53 -4.53 -8.60
N PRO A 140 18.72 -3.98 -8.32
CA PRO A 140 19.44 -3.11 -9.24
C PRO A 140 19.84 -3.79 -10.55
N GLU A 141 19.84 -5.13 -10.58
CA GLU A 141 20.06 -5.95 -11.79
C GLU A 141 18.85 -6.00 -12.71
N MET A 142 17.69 -5.52 -12.27
CA MET A 142 16.44 -5.49 -13.04
C MET A 142 16.25 -4.13 -13.73
N SER A 143 15.52 -4.14 -14.86
CA SER A 143 15.15 -2.93 -15.59
C SER A 143 13.70 -2.93 -16.06
#